data_4b8a1a80b1833cc47af0d6353e4d8a2d
#
_entry.id   4b8a1a80b1833cc47af0d6353e4d8a2d
#
_cell.length_a   1.000
_cell.length_b   1.000
_cell.length_c   1.000
_cell.angle_alpha   90.00
_cell.angle_beta   90.00
_cell.angle_gamma   90.00
#
_symmetry.space_group_name_H-M   'P 1'
#
loop_
_entity.id
_entity.type
_entity.pdbx_description
1 polymer ?
#
loop_
_entity_poly.entity_id
_entity_poly.type
_entity_poly.pdbx_seq_one_letter_code
_entity_poly.pdbx_strand_id
1 'polypeptide(L)'
;MRGGEQMGKLKVVHYINQFYAGIGGEEKADHRPEVREEVLGPGLALQAGFKDEAEIVATVICGDSYFGENLEEAKKEVLEMVKKYNPDLFIAGPAFNAGRYGVAAGTITEAVQNELGIPAITGMYIENPGADMFKKAVYIVSTRNSAAGMRDAVGKMVPLALKVARGEEIGSPEEEGYLERGIRKNYFTDKRGSERAVEMLLKKMAKEEYKTEFPMPNFDRVDPNPAVKDITKATIAIVTSGGAVPKGNPDHIESSSAQKYGKYDIEGIYDLN
;
A
#
# COMPACT_ATOMS: atom_id res chain seq x y z
N MET A 1 19.84 28.83 -29.22
CA MET A 1 20.01 28.95 -27.77
C MET A 1 18.71 29.57 -27.24
N ARG A 2 17.76 28.78 -26.78
CA ARG A 2 16.59 29.28 -26.05
C ARG A 2 17.00 29.30 -24.58
N GLY A 3 16.85 30.48 -23.95
CA GLY A 3 17.23 30.70 -22.57
C GLY A 3 16.53 29.71 -21.64
N GLY A 4 17.30 29.20 -20.67
CA GLY A 4 16.73 28.39 -19.60
C GLY A 4 15.81 29.26 -18.76
N GLU A 5 14.51 29.11 -18.96
CA GLU A 5 13.55 29.49 -17.94
C GLU A 5 13.86 28.64 -16.71
N GLN A 6 14.21 29.30 -15.62
CA GLN A 6 14.31 28.67 -14.31
C GLN A 6 12.90 28.15 -14.00
N MET A 7 12.63 26.86 -14.24
CA MET A 7 11.38 26.24 -13.83
C MET A 7 11.26 26.44 -12.33
N GLY A 8 10.20 27.09 -11.89
CA GLY A 8 9.90 27.25 -10.46
C GLY A 8 9.84 25.89 -9.77
N LYS A 9 10.03 25.85 -8.44
CA LYS A 9 9.87 24.61 -7.67
C LYS A 9 8.49 24.03 -7.90
N LEU A 10 8.43 22.71 -8.10
CA LEU A 10 7.16 21.99 -8.19
C LEU A 10 6.41 22.06 -6.85
N LYS A 11 5.14 22.39 -6.88
CA LYS A 11 4.27 22.39 -5.69
C LYS A 11 3.76 20.99 -5.44
N VAL A 12 3.97 20.49 -4.23
CA VAL A 12 3.54 19.15 -3.81
C VAL A 12 2.49 19.27 -2.71
N VAL A 13 1.39 18.54 -2.83
CA VAL A 13 0.50 18.25 -1.70
C VAL A 13 0.75 16.81 -1.25
N HIS A 14 0.94 16.66 0.06
CA HIS A 14 1.22 15.38 0.68
C HIS A 14 0.04 14.91 1.53
N TYR A 15 -0.38 13.65 1.37
CA TYR A 15 -1.44 13.02 2.17
C TYR A 15 -0.86 12.02 3.16
N ILE A 16 -1.26 12.14 4.41
CA ILE A 16 -0.87 11.23 5.50
C ILE A 16 -2.07 10.91 6.40
N ASN A 17 -1.94 9.84 7.18
CA ASN A 17 -2.94 9.53 8.20
C ASN A 17 -2.68 10.27 9.53
N GLN A 18 -3.62 10.14 10.47
CA GLN A 18 -3.57 10.75 11.81
C GLN A 18 -2.32 10.34 12.61
N PHE A 19 -1.83 9.11 12.42
CA PHE A 19 -0.65 8.61 13.13
C PHE A 19 0.61 9.36 12.71
N TYR A 20 0.85 9.49 11.41
CA TYR A 20 2.01 10.22 10.87
C TYR A 20 1.90 11.73 11.06
N ALA A 21 0.71 12.24 11.23
CA ALA A 21 0.47 13.65 11.59
C ALA A 21 0.71 13.95 13.08
N GLY A 22 0.98 12.93 13.90
CA GLY A 22 1.19 13.10 15.35
C GLY A 22 -0.09 13.43 16.12
N ILE A 23 -1.27 13.18 15.54
CA ILE A 23 -2.58 13.43 16.19
C ILE A 23 -2.88 12.34 17.22
N GLY A 24 -2.54 11.09 16.89
CA GLY A 24 -2.72 9.94 17.77
C GLY A 24 -2.67 8.63 17.01
N GLY A 25 -2.83 7.53 17.74
CA GLY A 25 -2.88 6.17 17.20
C GLY A 25 -4.28 5.76 16.71
N GLU A 26 -4.65 4.52 17.02
CA GLU A 26 -5.94 3.93 16.65
C GLU A 26 -7.13 4.69 17.27
N GLU A 27 -6.95 5.23 18.47
CA GLU A 27 -7.96 6.02 19.19
C GLU A 27 -8.31 7.35 18.50
N LYS A 28 -7.56 7.73 17.49
CA LYS A 28 -7.76 8.92 16.63
C LYS A 28 -7.96 8.58 15.16
N ALA A 29 -8.19 7.32 14.84
CA ALA A 29 -8.41 6.89 13.47
C ALA A 29 -9.74 7.40 12.86
N ASP A 30 -10.62 7.96 13.67
CA ASP A 30 -11.86 8.64 13.28
C ASP A 30 -11.68 10.12 12.89
N HIS A 31 -10.44 10.62 12.87
CA HIS A 31 -10.13 12.01 12.58
C HIS A 31 -10.61 12.43 11.17
N ARG A 32 -11.43 13.49 11.11
CA ARG A 32 -11.95 14.03 9.85
C ARG A 32 -10.83 14.62 8.98
N PRO A 33 -11.03 14.72 7.66
CA PRO A 33 -10.09 15.37 6.78
C PRO A 33 -9.77 16.80 7.21
N GLU A 34 -8.49 17.11 7.28
CA GLU A 34 -7.99 18.48 7.49
C GLU A 34 -6.75 18.74 6.63
N VAL A 35 -6.42 19.99 6.45
CA VAL A 35 -5.20 20.41 5.74
C VAL A 35 -4.39 21.37 6.60
N ARG A 36 -3.07 21.17 6.62
CA ARG A 36 -2.10 22.08 7.28
C ARG A 36 -1.05 22.54 6.29
N GLU A 37 -0.70 23.81 6.35
CA GLU A 37 0.38 24.41 5.56
C GLU A 37 1.74 24.16 6.22
N GLU A 38 1.93 22.93 6.67
CA GLU A 38 3.13 22.46 7.35
C GLU A 38 3.58 21.13 6.72
N VAL A 39 4.88 20.90 6.72
CA VAL A 39 5.46 19.63 6.32
C VAL A 39 5.50 18.71 7.52
N LEU A 40 4.71 17.63 7.50
CA LEU A 40 4.53 16.74 8.65
C LEU A 40 4.98 15.30 8.35
N GLY A 41 5.36 14.59 9.39
CA GLY A 41 5.67 13.16 9.34
C GLY A 41 6.67 12.79 8.24
N PRO A 42 6.32 11.80 7.38
CA PRO A 42 7.16 11.40 6.25
C PRO A 42 7.48 12.53 5.26
N GLY A 43 6.63 13.56 5.23
CA GLY A 43 6.83 14.74 4.40
C GLY A 43 8.17 15.44 4.66
N LEU A 44 8.67 15.44 5.89
CA LEU A 44 9.97 16.01 6.24
C LEU A 44 11.11 15.32 5.47
N ALA A 45 11.06 14.00 5.38
CA ALA A 45 12.06 13.24 4.64
C ALA A 45 11.91 13.41 3.11
N LEU A 46 10.67 13.47 2.60
CA LEU A 46 10.38 13.77 1.20
C LEU A 46 10.90 15.17 0.83
N GLN A 47 10.61 16.20 1.64
CA GLN A 47 11.06 17.56 1.43
C GLN A 47 12.59 17.66 1.40
N ALA A 48 13.25 17.00 2.33
CA ALA A 48 14.71 16.93 2.34
C ALA A 48 15.27 16.25 1.06
N GLY A 49 14.57 15.25 0.54
CA GLY A 49 14.92 14.56 -0.69
C GLY A 49 14.72 15.41 -1.95
N PHE A 50 13.66 16.22 -1.99
CA PHE A 50 13.37 17.13 -3.12
C PHE A 50 14.36 18.26 -3.27
N LYS A 51 15.02 18.66 -2.20
CA LYS A 51 15.95 19.80 -2.20
C LYS A 51 15.29 21.06 -2.78
N ASP A 52 15.83 21.57 -3.90
CA ASP A 52 15.34 22.76 -4.59
C ASP A 52 14.38 22.47 -5.75
N GLU A 53 14.09 21.19 -6.03
CA GLU A 53 13.29 20.78 -7.18
C GLU A 53 11.79 20.85 -6.92
N ALA A 54 11.36 20.60 -5.66
CA ALA A 54 9.96 20.63 -5.29
C ALA A 54 9.77 21.11 -3.84
N GLU A 55 8.57 21.57 -3.52
CA GLU A 55 8.19 22.05 -2.19
C GLU A 55 6.83 21.49 -1.78
N ILE A 56 6.76 20.89 -0.60
CA ILE A 56 5.49 20.47 -0.02
C ILE A 56 4.80 21.72 0.55
N VAL A 57 3.76 22.17 -0.16
CA VAL A 57 3.02 23.41 0.20
C VAL A 57 1.89 23.14 1.19
N ALA A 58 1.43 21.91 1.30
CA ALA A 58 0.40 21.50 2.27
C ALA A 58 0.45 20.00 2.55
N THR A 59 0.06 19.63 3.75
CA THR A 59 -0.19 18.26 4.19
C THR A 59 -1.68 18.06 4.47
N VAL A 60 -2.30 17.14 3.74
CA VAL A 60 -3.69 16.71 3.98
C VAL A 60 -3.67 15.50 4.89
N ILE A 61 -4.51 15.50 5.90
CA ILE A 61 -4.55 14.48 6.95
C ILE A 61 -5.96 13.92 7.02
N CYS A 62 -6.09 12.59 7.12
CA CYS A 62 -7.37 11.96 7.40
C CYS A 62 -7.16 10.69 8.23
N GLY A 63 -8.06 10.41 9.14
CA GLY A 63 -8.05 9.19 9.93
C GLY A 63 -8.42 7.97 9.11
N ASP A 64 -7.72 6.85 9.35
CA ASP A 64 -7.89 5.62 8.57
C ASP A 64 -9.29 5.02 8.69
N SER A 65 -9.92 5.08 9.89
CA SER A 65 -11.29 4.62 10.11
C SER A 65 -12.29 5.58 9.47
N TYR A 66 -12.12 6.89 9.67
CA TYR A 66 -13.01 7.88 9.06
C TYR A 66 -13.03 7.72 7.53
N PHE A 67 -11.85 7.58 6.91
CA PHE A 67 -11.75 7.40 5.45
C PHE A 67 -12.46 6.13 4.99
N GLY A 68 -12.24 5.00 5.69
CA GLY A 68 -12.85 3.71 5.33
C GLY A 68 -14.37 3.69 5.51
N GLU A 69 -14.88 4.29 6.57
CA GLU A 69 -16.31 4.33 6.91
C GLU A 69 -17.09 5.35 6.07
N ASN A 70 -16.43 6.42 5.62
CA ASN A 70 -17.05 7.54 4.89
C ASN A 70 -16.35 7.77 3.53
N LEU A 71 -16.06 6.71 2.77
CA LEU A 71 -15.20 6.71 1.60
C LEU A 71 -15.50 7.86 0.61
N GLU A 72 -16.73 8.00 0.17
CA GLU A 72 -17.12 8.99 -0.85
C GLU A 72 -17.07 10.42 -0.30
N GLU A 73 -17.48 10.64 0.95
CA GLU A 73 -17.41 11.95 1.60
C GLU A 73 -15.95 12.36 1.85
N ALA A 74 -15.17 11.48 2.47
CA ALA A 74 -13.75 11.73 2.77
C ALA A 74 -12.94 11.97 1.48
N LYS A 75 -13.16 11.16 0.43
CA LYS A 75 -12.54 11.36 -0.87
C LYS A 75 -12.85 12.75 -1.43
N LYS A 76 -14.12 13.14 -1.43
CA LYS A 76 -14.54 14.46 -1.92
C LYS A 76 -13.91 15.61 -1.12
N GLU A 77 -13.95 15.54 0.21
CA GLU A 77 -13.34 16.56 1.08
C GLU A 77 -11.83 16.70 0.81
N VAL A 78 -11.11 15.56 0.71
CA VAL A 78 -9.68 15.54 0.42
C VAL A 78 -9.37 16.13 -0.96
N LEU A 79 -10.13 15.75 -1.99
CA LEU A 79 -9.95 16.32 -3.34
C LEU A 79 -10.14 17.83 -3.37
N GLU A 80 -11.15 18.35 -2.65
CA GLU A 80 -11.37 19.80 -2.56
C GLU A 80 -10.22 20.52 -1.82
N MET A 81 -9.65 19.88 -0.79
CA MET A 81 -8.47 20.41 -0.11
C MET A 81 -7.25 20.45 -1.05
N VAL A 82 -6.97 19.36 -1.78
CA VAL A 82 -5.87 19.28 -2.73
C VAL A 82 -6.01 20.35 -3.82
N LYS A 83 -7.21 20.50 -4.38
CA LYS A 83 -7.50 21.45 -5.47
C LYS A 83 -7.19 22.90 -5.10
N LYS A 84 -7.36 23.31 -3.84
CA LYS A 84 -7.10 24.68 -3.37
C LYS A 84 -5.65 25.12 -3.58
N TYR A 85 -4.71 24.18 -3.51
CA TYR A 85 -3.28 24.49 -3.65
C TYR A 85 -2.78 24.42 -5.08
N ASN A 86 -3.59 23.91 -6.02
CA ASN A 86 -3.22 23.71 -7.42
C ASN A 86 -1.80 23.13 -7.55
N PRO A 87 -1.56 21.92 -7.00
CA PRO A 87 -0.23 21.34 -6.99
C PRO A 87 0.15 20.76 -8.35
N ASP A 88 1.45 20.70 -8.61
CA ASP A 88 2.03 20.03 -9.76
C ASP A 88 2.18 18.52 -9.54
N LEU A 89 2.13 18.08 -8.26
CA LEU A 89 2.33 16.70 -7.85
C LEU A 89 1.56 16.42 -6.56
N PHE A 90 0.99 15.24 -6.49
CA PHE A 90 0.39 14.70 -5.26
C PHE A 90 1.12 13.44 -4.80
N ILE A 91 1.37 13.32 -3.51
CA ILE A 91 1.99 12.13 -2.92
C ILE A 91 1.17 11.68 -1.73
N ALA A 92 0.79 10.40 -1.69
CA ALA A 92 0.17 9.78 -0.52
C ALA A 92 1.14 8.80 0.15
N GLY A 93 1.22 8.83 1.45
CA GLY A 93 2.04 7.89 2.20
C GLY A 93 3.50 8.30 2.40
N PRO A 94 4.41 7.33 2.57
CA PRO A 94 4.23 5.89 2.34
C PRO A 94 3.38 5.20 3.41
N ALA A 95 2.54 4.26 2.97
CA ALA A 95 1.63 3.53 3.84
C ALA A 95 2.23 2.21 4.39
N PHE A 96 3.34 1.75 3.84
CA PHE A 96 3.97 0.49 4.21
C PHE A 96 2.97 -0.68 4.19
N ASN A 97 2.86 -1.45 5.27
CA ASN A 97 1.89 -2.55 5.40
C ASN A 97 0.68 -2.19 6.27
N ALA A 98 0.40 -0.90 6.50
CA ALA A 98 -0.81 -0.46 7.18
C ALA A 98 -2.01 -0.54 6.22
N GLY A 99 -2.84 -1.58 6.36
CA GLY A 99 -3.85 -1.97 5.37
C GLY A 99 -4.87 -0.89 5.06
N ARG A 100 -5.55 -0.33 6.09
CA ARG A 100 -6.55 0.76 5.91
C ARG A 100 -5.91 2.01 5.32
N TYR A 101 -4.74 2.39 5.82
CA TYR A 101 -4.01 3.53 5.28
C TYR A 101 -3.58 3.31 3.83
N GLY A 102 -3.15 2.10 3.45
CA GLY A 102 -2.81 1.79 2.07
C GLY A 102 -4.01 1.88 1.14
N VAL A 103 -5.18 1.40 1.58
CA VAL A 103 -6.43 1.55 0.81
C VAL A 103 -6.80 3.03 0.65
N ALA A 104 -6.76 3.83 1.73
CA ALA A 104 -7.02 5.27 1.68
C ALA A 104 -6.02 6.00 0.75
N ALA A 105 -4.72 5.74 0.91
CA ALA A 105 -3.66 6.33 0.09
C ALA A 105 -3.81 5.97 -1.39
N GLY A 106 -4.13 4.70 -1.71
CA GLY A 106 -4.38 4.27 -3.08
C GLY A 106 -5.60 4.92 -3.69
N THR A 107 -6.73 4.92 -2.96
CA THR A 107 -7.98 5.55 -3.40
C THR A 107 -7.80 7.02 -3.73
N ILE A 108 -7.15 7.78 -2.83
CA ILE A 108 -7.01 9.21 -3.06
C ILE A 108 -5.97 9.54 -4.14
N THR A 109 -4.90 8.72 -4.26
CA THR A 109 -3.93 8.87 -5.35
C THR A 109 -4.58 8.67 -6.71
N GLU A 110 -5.39 7.63 -6.85
CA GLU A 110 -6.14 7.36 -8.08
C GLU A 110 -7.15 8.48 -8.38
N ALA A 111 -7.89 8.93 -7.36
CA ALA A 111 -8.88 9.99 -7.53
C ALA A 111 -8.24 11.32 -7.93
N VAL A 112 -7.13 11.73 -7.31
CA VAL A 112 -6.39 12.93 -7.68
C VAL A 112 -5.91 12.87 -9.13
N GLN A 113 -5.39 11.73 -9.56
CA GLN A 113 -4.94 11.54 -10.94
C GLN A 113 -6.10 11.60 -11.93
N ASN A 114 -7.21 10.91 -11.66
CA ASN A 114 -8.31 10.76 -12.60
C ASN A 114 -9.27 11.96 -12.60
N GLU A 115 -9.54 12.55 -11.44
CA GLU A 115 -10.54 13.62 -11.31
C GLU A 115 -9.93 15.03 -11.39
N LEU A 116 -8.68 15.19 -10.92
CA LEU A 116 -8.00 16.50 -10.96
C LEU A 116 -6.95 16.60 -12.07
N GLY A 117 -6.56 15.48 -12.69
CA GLY A 117 -5.51 15.44 -13.72
C GLY A 117 -4.12 15.76 -13.17
N ILE A 118 -3.92 15.66 -11.87
CA ILE A 118 -2.65 15.97 -11.20
C ILE A 118 -1.80 14.69 -11.15
N PRO A 119 -0.51 14.73 -11.57
CA PRO A 119 0.42 13.63 -11.39
C PRO A 119 0.47 13.15 -9.94
N ALA A 120 0.37 11.83 -9.71
CA ALA A 120 0.25 11.32 -8.36
C ALA A 120 0.97 9.98 -8.18
N ILE A 121 1.59 9.78 -7.02
CA ILE A 121 2.22 8.51 -6.62
C ILE A 121 1.91 8.17 -5.16
N THR A 122 2.12 6.90 -4.82
CA THR A 122 2.08 6.44 -3.42
C THR A 122 3.18 5.41 -3.16
N GLY A 123 3.36 5.00 -1.91
CA GLY A 123 4.32 3.97 -1.52
C GLY A 123 3.68 2.95 -0.59
N MET A 124 3.82 1.64 -0.89
CA MET A 124 3.23 0.55 -0.11
C MET A 124 4.13 -0.69 -0.13
N TYR A 125 3.96 -1.52 0.87
CA TYR A 125 4.47 -2.88 0.85
C TYR A 125 3.63 -3.77 -0.07
N ILE A 126 4.26 -4.76 -0.70
CA ILE A 126 3.60 -5.59 -1.72
C ILE A 126 2.36 -6.35 -1.22
N GLU A 127 2.33 -6.71 0.07
CA GLU A 127 1.21 -7.41 0.70
C GLU A 127 0.12 -6.46 1.25
N ASN A 128 0.31 -5.15 1.12
CA ASN A 128 -0.72 -4.21 1.50
C ASN A 128 -1.93 -4.37 0.57
N PRO A 129 -3.17 -4.49 1.08
CA PRO A 129 -4.36 -4.63 0.24
C PRO A 129 -4.51 -3.50 -0.78
N GLY A 130 -4.14 -2.27 -0.42
CA GLY A 130 -4.11 -1.13 -1.35
C GLY A 130 -3.15 -1.34 -2.52
N ALA A 131 -2.04 -2.05 -2.31
CA ALA A 131 -1.11 -2.34 -3.40
C ALA A 131 -1.76 -3.21 -4.49
N ASP A 132 -2.47 -4.27 -4.10
CA ASP A 132 -3.14 -5.13 -5.08
C ASP A 132 -4.31 -4.43 -5.78
N MET A 133 -5.05 -3.61 -5.06
CA MET A 133 -6.20 -2.86 -5.59
C MET A 133 -5.77 -1.81 -6.63
N PHE A 134 -4.69 -1.07 -6.38
CA PHE A 134 -4.37 0.17 -7.11
C PHE A 134 -3.12 0.09 -8.00
N LYS A 135 -2.28 -0.95 -7.93
CA LYS A 135 -1.04 -1.07 -8.71
C LYS A 135 -1.21 -0.93 -10.23
N LYS A 136 -2.40 -1.22 -10.77
CA LYS A 136 -2.68 -1.06 -12.20
C LYS A 136 -2.96 0.40 -12.57
N ALA A 137 -3.57 1.15 -11.66
CA ALA A 137 -4.03 2.51 -11.90
C ALA A 137 -2.94 3.55 -11.63
N VAL A 138 -2.20 3.42 -10.52
CA VAL A 138 -1.23 4.39 -10.05
C VAL A 138 0.17 3.80 -9.88
N TYR A 139 1.19 4.63 -9.83
CA TYR A 139 2.54 4.22 -9.45
C TYR A 139 2.63 4.06 -7.93
N ILE A 140 2.92 2.85 -7.49
CA ILE A 140 3.10 2.49 -6.08
C ILE A 140 4.55 2.11 -5.86
N VAL A 141 5.32 2.95 -5.20
CA VAL A 141 6.71 2.63 -4.86
C VAL A 141 6.75 1.45 -3.88
N SER A 142 7.60 0.46 -4.20
CA SER A 142 7.79 -0.71 -3.34
C SER A 142 8.51 -0.33 -2.05
N THR A 143 7.88 -0.56 -0.92
CA THR A 143 8.44 -0.29 0.40
C THR A 143 8.69 -1.58 1.18
N ARG A 144 9.45 -1.50 2.28
CA ARG A 144 9.48 -2.56 3.29
C ARG A 144 8.15 -2.65 4.02
N ASN A 145 7.93 -3.71 4.80
CA ASN A 145 6.66 -3.92 5.50
C ASN A 145 6.41 -2.96 6.68
N SER A 146 7.39 -2.15 7.07
CA SER A 146 7.27 -1.24 8.22
C SER A 146 7.99 0.09 8.00
N ALA A 147 7.68 1.07 8.84
CA ALA A 147 8.27 2.41 8.84
C ALA A 147 9.79 2.44 9.08
N ALA A 148 10.39 1.34 9.56
CA ALA A 148 11.84 1.19 9.61
C ALA A 148 12.50 1.30 8.21
N GLY A 149 11.70 1.09 7.14
CA GLY A 149 12.11 1.28 5.75
C GLY A 149 11.95 2.69 5.20
N MET A 150 11.64 3.71 6.01
CA MET A 150 11.33 5.07 5.56
C MET A 150 12.40 5.67 4.65
N ARG A 151 13.67 5.55 5.01
CA ARG A 151 14.77 6.09 4.21
C ARG A 151 14.85 5.47 2.82
N ASP A 152 14.63 4.15 2.73
CA ASP A 152 14.61 3.41 1.46
C ASP A 152 13.40 3.83 0.62
N ALA A 153 12.21 3.91 1.25
CA ALA A 153 10.98 4.33 0.58
C ALA A 153 11.12 5.74 -0.03
N VAL A 154 11.57 6.72 0.76
CA VAL A 154 11.77 8.10 0.30
C VAL A 154 12.82 8.18 -0.80
N GLY A 155 13.91 7.41 -0.68
CA GLY A 155 14.96 7.35 -1.70
C GLY A 155 14.48 6.91 -3.08
N LYS A 156 13.41 6.10 -3.15
CA LYS A 156 12.76 5.67 -4.38
C LYS A 156 11.60 6.59 -4.78
N MET A 157 10.83 7.07 -3.79
CA MET A 157 9.66 7.93 -4.06
C MET A 157 10.06 9.27 -4.69
N VAL A 158 11.11 9.90 -4.21
CA VAL A 158 11.52 11.23 -4.68
C VAL A 158 11.86 11.25 -6.17
N PRO A 159 12.80 10.43 -6.68
CA PRO A 159 13.12 10.44 -8.11
C PRO A 159 11.94 10.06 -8.99
N LEU A 160 11.16 9.04 -8.61
CA LEU A 160 9.98 8.65 -9.38
C LEU A 160 8.92 9.78 -9.41
N ALA A 161 8.67 10.42 -8.26
CA ALA A 161 7.74 11.53 -8.14
C ALA A 161 8.09 12.69 -9.08
N LEU A 162 9.36 13.07 -9.13
CA LEU A 162 9.85 14.13 -10.01
C LEU A 162 9.70 13.78 -11.48
N LYS A 163 10.00 12.55 -11.87
CA LYS A 163 9.80 12.07 -13.24
C LYS A 163 8.33 12.10 -13.64
N VAL A 164 7.44 11.58 -12.76
CA VAL A 164 6.00 11.57 -13.02
C VAL A 164 5.44 13.00 -13.14
N ALA A 165 5.85 13.91 -12.27
CA ALA A 165 5.42 15.32 -12.32
C ALA A 165 5.89 16.04 -13.59
N ARG A 166 7.05 15.68 -14.13
CA ARG A 166 7.62 16.28 -15.36
C ARG A 166 7.14 15.60 -16.63
N GLY A 167 6.38 14.52 -16.53
CA GLY A 167 5.95 13.71 -17.68
C GLY A 167 7.14 13.04 -18.40
N GLU A 168 8.20 12.75 -17.68
CA GLU A 168 9.35 12.02 -18.19
C GLU A 168 9.01 10.53 -18.42
N GLU A 169 9.79 9.87 -19.27
CA GLU A 169 9.64 8.42 -19.49
C GLU A 169 9.98 7.66 -18.21
N ILE A 170 9.06 6.79 -17.80
CA ILE A 170 9.23 5.92 -16.64
C ILE A 170 9.76 4.57 -17.10
N GLY A 171 10.90 4.18 -16.55
CA GLY A 171 11.55 2.91 -16.82
C GLY A 171 10.83 1.70 -16.23
N SER A 172 11.50 0.56 -16.19
CA SER A 172 10.97 -0.68 -15.63
C SER A 172 10.80 -0.61 -14.10
N PRO A 173 9.97 -1.48 -13.51
CA PRO A 173 9.85 -1.59 -12.04
C PRO A 173 11.18 -1.81 -11.32
N GLU A 174 12.09 -2.56 -11.93
CA GLU A 174 13.43 -2.83 -11.38
C GLU A 174 14.31 -1.57 -11.35
N GLU A 175 14.17 -0.69 -12.33
CA GLU A 175 14.94 0.55 -12.43
C GLU A 175 14.39 1.65 -11.53
N GLU A 176 13.06 1.79 -11.46
CA GLU A 176 12.38 2.90 -10.80
C GLU A 176 11.90 2.55 -9.38
N GLY A 177 11.85 1.27 -9.04
CA GLY A 177 11.50 0.80 -7.69
C GLY A 177 10.00 0.82 -7.36
N TYR A 178 9.12 0.88 -8.35
CA TYR A 178 7.67 0.73 -8.15
C TYR A 178 7.22 -0.73 -8.27
N LEU A 179 6.05 -1.05 -7.73
CA LEU A 179 5.45 -2.39 -7.82
C LEU A 179 5.02 -2.69 -9.25
N GLU A 180 5.24 -3.93 -9.69
CA GLU A 180 4.78 -4.39 -11.00
C GLU A 180 3.28 -4.11 -11.18
N ARG A 181 2.93 -3.37 -12.21
CA ARG A 181 1.56 -2.94 -12.48
C ARG A 181 0.65 -4.04 -13.03
N GLY A 182 1.20 -5.24 -13.30
CA GLY A 182 0.46 -6.33 -13.88
C GLY A 182 0.03 -6.09 -15.33
N ILE A 183 0.64 -5.12 -16.01
CA ILE A 183 0.42 -4.85 -17.43
C ILE A 183 1.21 -5.89 -18.22
N ARG A 184 0.50 -6.80 -18.87
CA ARG A 184 1.14 -7.84 -19.68
C ARG A 184 1.49 -7.28 -21.04
N LYS A 185 2.77 -7.40 -21.42
CA LYS A 185 3.25 -7.14 -22.78
C LYS A 185 3.62 -8.47 -23.41
N ASN A 186 3.14 -8.73 -24.63
CA ASN A 186 3.59 -9.88 -25.40
C ASN A 186 4.98 -9.58 -25.99
N TYR A 187 5.91 -10.47 -25.76
CA TYR A 187 7.21 -10.46 -26.43
C TYR A 187 7.57 -11.89 -26.87
N PHE A 188 8.34 -11.97 -27.93
CA PHE A 188 8.79 -13.25 -28.47
C PHE A 188 10.18 -13.54 -27.92
N THR A 189 10.35 -14.76 -27.41
CA THR A 189 11.67 -15.30 -27.01
C THR A 189 12.22 -16.19 -28.11
N ASP A 190 13.53 -16.44 -28.10
CA ASP A 190 14.20 -17.27 -29.15
C ASP A 190 13.68 -18.70 -29.14
N LYS A 191 13.24 -19.23 -28.00
CA LYS A 191 12.70 -20.59 -27.86
C LYS A 191 11.24 -20.54 -27.42
N ARG A 192 10.44 -21.43 -27.98
CA ARG A 192 9.05 -21.61 -27.54
C ARG A 192 8.97 -22.12 -26.10
N GLY A 193 7.90 -21.81 -25.40
CA GLY A 193 7.68 -22.29 -24.02
C GLY A 193 7.72 -23.80 -23.88
N SER A 194 7.21 -24.54 -24.91
CA SER A 194 7.29 -25.99 -24.96
C SER A 194 8.73 -26.52 -25.04
N GLU A 195 9.60 -25.88 -25.81
CA GLU A 195 11.02 -26.26 -25.93
C GLU A 195 11.73 -26.04 -24.59
N ARG A 196 11.50 -24.88 -23.94
CA ARG A 196 12.07 -24.59 -22.62
C ARG A 196 11.58 -25.57 -21.54
N ALA A 197 10.31 -25.93 -21.56
CA ALA A 197 9.75 -26.91 -20.64
C ALA A 197 10.36 -28.31 -20.82
N VAL A 198 10.55 -28.75 -22.05
CA VAL A 198 11.20 -30.04 -22.37
C VAL A 198 12.65 -30.02 -21.96
N GLU A 199 13.41 -28.96 -22.23
CA GLU A 199 14.80 -28.79 -21.76
C GLU A 199 14.92 -28.89 -20.25
N MET A 200 14.04 -28.21 -19.52
CA MET A 200 13.99 -28.27 -18.05
C MET A 200 13.69 -29.70 -17.56
N LEU A 201 12.74 -30.39 -18.20
CA LEU A 201 12.41 -31.77 -17.88
C LEU A 201 13.61 -32.72 -18.09
N LEU A 202 14.29 -32.59 -19.23
CA LEU A 202 15.47 -33.40 -19.55
C LEU A 202 16.58 -33.20 -18.52
N LYS A 203 16.89 -31.98 -18.14
CA LYS A 203 17.84 -31.67 -17.06
C LYS A 203 17.43 -32.30 -15.74
N LYS A 204 16.16 -32.20 -15.37
CA LYS A 204 15.62 -32.84 -14.16
C LYS A 204 15.76 -34.36 -14.20
N MET A 205 15.51 -35.00 -15.33
CA MET A 205 15.67 -36.45 -15.50
C MET A 205 17.14 -36.86 -15.44
N ALA A 206 18.04 -36.07 -16.01
CA ALA A 206 19.49 -36.27 -15.96
C ALA A 206 20.10 -35.96 -14.58
N LYS A 207 19.31 -35.46 -13.62
CA LYS A 207 19.75 -34.99 -12.31
C LYS A 207 20.76 -33.84 -12.39
N GLU A 208 20.71 -33.05 -13.44
CA GLU A 208 21.47 -31.84 -13.62
C GLU A 208 20.79 -30.66 -12.89
N GLU A 209 21.56 -29.60 -12.61
CA GLU A 209 21.02 -28.36 -12.05
C GLU A 209 20.08 -27.69 -13.08
N TYR A 210 18.87 -27.35 -12.66
CA TYR A 210 17.93 -26.59 -13.45
C TYR A 210 17.23 -25.54 -12.59
N LYS A 211 16.79 -24.46 -13.25
CA LYS A 211 15.98 -23.40 -12.61
C LYS A 211 14.59 -23.40 -13.24
N THR A 212 13.57 -23.24 -12.44
CA THR A 212 12.22 -22.95 -12.92
C THR A 212 12.17 -21.50 -13.38
N GLU A 213 11.46 -21.19 -14.46
CA GLU A 213 11.28 -19.81 -14.95
C GLU A 213 10.51 -18.94 -13.96
N PHE A 214 9.62 -19.58 -13.20
CA PHE A 214 8.89 -18.95 -12.11
C PHE A 214 9.39 -19.51 -10.77
N PRO A 215 9.73 -18.67 -9.80
CA PRO A 215 10.15 -19.14 -8.49
C PRO A 215 9.04 -19.96 -7.83
N MET A 216 9.35 -21.21 -7.48
CA MET A 216 8.40 -22.04 -6.74
C MET A 216 8.38 -21.61 -5.28
N PRO A 217 7.19 -21.39 -4.70
CA PRO A 217 7.09 -21.11 -3.28
C PRO A 217 7.62 -22.28 -2.45
N ASN A 218 8.34 -21.97 -1.40
CA ASN A 218 8.82 -22.95 -0.44
C ASN A 218 7.88 -22.94 0.76
N PHE A 219 7.04 -23.97 0.86
CA PHE A 219 6.08 -24.10 1.95
C PHE A 219 6.64 -24.98 3.07
N ASP A 220 6.37 -24.60 4.32
CA ASP A 220 6.60 -25.48 5.46
C ASP A 220 5.68 -26.70 5.35
N ARG A 221 6.28 -27.87 5.42
CA ARG A 221 5.53 -29.10 5.38
C ARG A 221 5.10 -29.47 6.79
N VAL A 222 3.79 -29.53 7.00
CA VAL A 222 3.20 -29.99 8.26
C VAL A 222 2.58 -31.38 8.00
N ASP A 223 2.98 -32.35 8.81
CA ASP A 223 2.40 -33.69 8.71
C ASP A 223 0.95 -33.65 9.21
N PRO A 224 0.00 -34.26 8.48
CA PRO A 224 -1.39 -34.26 8.88
C PRO A 224 -1.58 -35.08 10.15
N ASN A 225 -2.44 -34.58 11.04
CA ASN A 225 -2.86 -35.38 12.22
C ASN A 225 -3.65 -36.62 11.80
N PRO A 226 -3.69 -37.66 12.65
CA PRO A 226 -4.51 -38.84 12.40
C PRO A 226 -5.98 -38.45 12.16
N ALA A 227 -6.65 -39.21 11.31
CA ALA A 227 -8.06 -38.97 11.02
C ALA A 227 -8.94 -39.11 12.29
N VAL A 228 -9.92 -38.21 12.43
CA VAL A 228 -10.90 -38.26 13.53
C VAL A 228 -11.75 -39.52 13.38
N LYS A 229 -11.70 -40.44 14.38
CA LYS A 229 -12.40 -41.71 14.30
C LYS A 229 -13.91 -41.60 14.49
N ASP A 230 -14.35 -40.64 15.30
CA ASP A 230 -15.77 -40.43 15.61
C ASP A 230 -16.03 -38.93 15.80
N ILE A 231 -16.63 -38.34 14.78
CA ILE A 231 -16.90 -36.87 14.75
C ILE A 231 -17.96 -36.49 15.81
N THR A 232 -18.80 -37.41 16.23
CA THR A 232 -19.85 -37.15 17.23
C THR A 232 -19.30 -36.93 18.64
N LYS A 233 -18.04 -37.36 18.87
CA LYS A 233 -17.30 -37.22 20.13
C LYS A 233 -16.15 -36.24 20.05
N ALA A 234 -15.99 -35.58 18.90
CA ALA A 234 -14.88 -34.67 18.68
C ALA A 234 -15.23 -33.26 19.15
N THR A 235 -14.28 -32.60 19.79
CA THR A 235 -14.32 -31.14 19.98
C THR A 235 -13.66 -30.49 18.78
N ILE A 236 -14.40 -29.64 18.09
CA ILE A 236 -13.90 -28.93 16.88
C ILE A 236 -13.61 -27.49 17.24
N ALA A 237 -12.38 -27.02 16.95
CA ALA A 237 -12.01 -25.63 17.03
C ALA A 237 -11.97 -25.05 15.61
N ILE A 238 -12.66 -23.94 15.39
CA ILE A 238 -12.57 -23.14 14.17
C ILE A 238 -11.64 -21.97 14.48
N VAL A 239 -10.54 -21.89 13.72
CA VAL A 239 -9.51 -20.86 13.92
C VAL A 239 -9.46 -19.96 12.69
N THR A 240 -9.46 -18.65 12.90
CA THR A 240 -9.34 -17.65 11.86
C THR A 240 -8.18 -16.71 12.17
N SER A 241 -7.66 -16.03 11.17
CA SER A 241 -6.66 -14.99 11.34
C SER A 241 -7.25 -13.64 11.80
N GLY A 242 -8.56 -13.48 11.69
CA GLY A 242 -9.29 -12.32 12.19
C GLY A 242 -9.85 -12.56 13.59
N GLY A 243 -9.84 -11.53 14.43
CA GLY A 243 -10.56 -11.56 15.71
C GLY A 243 -12.05 -11.30 15.49
N ALA A 244 -12.89 -11.87 16.36
CA ALA A 244 -14.30 -11.55 16.44
C ALA A 244 -14.64 -11.21 17.89
N VAL A 245 -15.51 -10.24 18.09
CA VAL A 245 -15.99 -9.83 19.42
C VAL A 245 -17.50 -9.76 19.40
N PRO A 246 -18.18 -9.87 20.57
CA PRO A 246 -19.61 -9.61 20.65
C PRO A 246 -19.95 -8.22 20.15
N LYS A 247 -21.12 -8.06 19.53
CA LYS A 247 -21.59 -6.79 18.99
C LYS A 247 -21.49 -5.67 20.03
N GLY A 248 -20.95 -4.54 19.60
CA GLY A 248 -20.69 -3.40 20.47
C GLY A 248 -19.38 -3.48 21.26
N ASN A 249 -18.58 -4.54 21.09
CA ASN A 249 -17.25 -4.70 21.69
C ASN A 249 -17.20 -4.27 23.18
N PRO A 250 -17.89 -4.94 24.08
CA PRO A 250 -18.07 -4.49 25.47
C PRO A 250 -16.76 -4.38 26.26
N ASP A 251 -15.75 -5.16 25.87
CA ASP A 251 -14.44 -5.14 26.52
C ASP A 251 -13.44 -4.18 25.84
N HIS A 252 -13.89 -3.43 24.85
CA HIS A 252 -13.06 -2.47 24.12
C HIS A 252 -11.74 -3.10 23.65
N ILE A 253 -11.84 -4.26 22.96
CA ILE A 253 -10.67 -4.92 22.36
C ILE A 253 -10.29 -4.14 21.10
N GLU A 254 -9.02 -3.78 21.00
CA GLU A 254 -8.49 -3.00 19.89
C GLU A 254 -8.64 -3.77 18.56
N SER A 255 -9.05 -3.09 17.50
CA SER A 255 -9.24 -3.69 16.18
C SER A 255 -7.91 -4.08 15.49
N SER A 256 -6.80 -3.49 15.95
CA SER A 256 -5.45 -3.77 15.47
C SER A 256 -4.47 -3.75 16.63
N SER A 257 -3.50 -4.67 16.62
CA SER A 257 -2.44 -4.78 17.65
C SER A 257 -2.97 -4.90 19.07
N ALA A 258 -4.11 -5.57 19.25
CA ALA A 258 -4.74 -5.76 20.55
C ALA A 258 -3.77 -6.37 21.57
N GLN A 259 -3.74 -5.80 22.78
CA GLN A 259 -2.91 -6.27 23.89
C GLN A 259 -3.66 -7.24 24.80
N LYS A 260 -4.95 -7.44 24.54
CA LYS A 260 -5.82 -8.31 25.33
C LYS A 260 -6.73 -9.13 24.43
N TYR A 261 -7.29 -10.18 24.99
CA TYR A 261 -8.32 -11.02 24.35
C TYR A 261 -9.50 -11.21 25.28
N GLY A 262 -10.68 -11.42 24.71
CA GLY A 262 -11.87 -11.82 25.44
C GLY A 262 -12.17 -13.32 25.26
N LYS A 263 -12.82 -13.91 26.22
CA LYS A 263 -13.39 -15.26 26.12
C LYS A 263 -14.88 -15.15 26.39
N TYR A 264 -15.68 -15.48 25.39
CA TYR A 264 -17.13 -15.33 25.43
C TYR A 264 -17.81 -16.68 25.24
N ASP A 265 -18.87 -16.92 26.02
CA ASP A 265 -19.84 -17.93 25.68
C ASP A 265 -20.73 -17.38 24.57
N ILE A 266 -20.83 -18.12 23.47
CA ILE A 266 -21.60 -17.70 22.29
C ILE A 266 -22.98 -18.36 22.23
N GLU A 267 -23.41 -19.08 23.27
CA GLU A 267 -24.75 -19.63 23.31
C GLU A 267 -25.80 -18.51 23.23
N GLY A 268 -26.65 -18.56 22.20
CA GLY A 268 -27.66 -17.52 21.94
C GLY A 268 -27.15 -16.22 21.32
N ILE A 269 -25.87 -16.13 20.95
CA ILE A 269 -25.32 -15.02 20.20
C ILE A 269 -25.33 -15.37 18.72
N TYR A 270 -26.03 -14.57 17.91
CA TYR A 270 -26.20 -14.81 16.47
C TYR A 270 -25.55 -13.70 15.61
N ASP A 271 -24.93 -12.70 16.24
CA ASP A 271 -24.34 -11.55 15.56
C ASP A 271 -23.02 -11.18 16.26
N LEU A 272 -21.93 -11.19 15.48
CA LEU A 272 -20.57 -10.83 15.90
C LEU A 272 -20.08 -9.67 15.03
N ASN A 273 -19.22 -8.83 15.59
CA ASN A 273 -18.52 -7.77 14.85
C ASN A 273 -17.14 -8.22 14.42
#